data_929d12d58cd52b1c503a6a7950c371f6
#
_entry.id   929d12d58cd52b1c503a6a7950c371f6
#
_cell.length_a   1.000
_cell.length_b   1.000
_cell.length_c   1.000
_cell.angle_alpha   90.00
_cell.angle_beta   90.00
_cell.angle_gamma   90.00
#
_symmetry.space_group_name_H-M   'P 1'
#
loop_
_entity.id
_entity.type
_entity.pdbx_description
1 polymer ?
#
loop_
_entity_poly.entity_id
_entity_poly.type
_entity_poly.pdbx_seq_one_letter_code
_entity_poly.pdbx_strand_id
1 'polypeptide(L)'
;MGIEKDIQQANFRNEFQKMGINIIFTANWLNEHIGSFLCKEDITLQQYNILRILRGSEVPLSTLQIRARMLDKMSDTSRIVDRLIVKDLVQKSECKADKRLVDIILTEKGLQLVTKLDQYNDQIDANLKGVSAAEASSINQILDKLRSAVNNK
;
A
#
# COMPACT_ATOMS: atom_id res chain seq x y z
N MET A 1 -24.23 -6.52 7.37
CA MET A 1 -24.81 -5.78 6.22
C MET A 1 -24.08 -6.25 4.97
N GLY A 2 -24.72 -6.27 3.81
CA GLY A 2 -24.10 -6.72 2.57
C GLY A 2 -23.89 -5.56 1.61
N ILE A 3 -23.00 -5.74 0.65
CA ILE A 3 -22.64 -4.72 -0.36
C ILE A 3 -23.86 -4.10 -1.05
N GLU A 4 -24.95 -4.87 -1.19
CA GLU A 4 -26.21 -4.39 -1.77
C GLU A 4 -26.77 -3.16 -1.04
N LYS A 5 -26.67 -3.17 0.30
CA LYS A 5 -27.13 -2.06 1.13
C LYS A 5 -26.14 -0.92 1.15
N ASP A 6 -24.86 -1.24 1.17
CA ASP A 6 -23.78 -0.25 1.29
C ASP A 6 -23.75 0.68 0.06
N ILE A 7 -24.01 0.14 -1.14
CA ILE A 7 -24.03 0.91 -2.39
C ILE A 7 -25.44 1.14 -2.97
N GLN A 8 -26.51 0.73 -2.24
CA GLN A 8 -27.91 0.85 -2.65
C GLN A 8 -28.20 0.20 -4.01
N GLN A 9 -27.56 -0.92 -4.31
CA GLN A 9 -27.73 -1.68 -5.54
C GLN A 9 -28.25 -3.10 -5.23
N ALA A 10 -29.52 -3.37 -5.55
CA ALA A 10 -30.17 -4.64 -5.23
C ALA A 10 -29.76 -5.80 -6.15
N ASN A 11 -29.43 -5.51 -7.41
CA ASN A 11 -29.19 -6.53 -8.42
C ASN A 11 -27.79 -6.42 -9.03
N PHE A 12 -27.13 -7.56 -9.20
CA PHE A 12 -25.88 -7.71 -9.92
C PHE A 12 -26.09 -8.64 -11.10
N ARG A 13 -25.35 -8.42 -12.19
CA ARG A 13 -25.40 -9.26 -13.40
C ARG A 13 -25.06 -10.71 -13.08
N ASN A 14 -24.09 -10.93 -12.17
CA ASN A 14 -23.64 -12.24 -11.69
C ASN A 14 -22.73 -12.05 -10.45
N GLU A 15 -22.32 -13.15 -9.83
CA GLU A 15 -21.43 -13.14 -8.66
C GLU A 15 -20.04 -12.57 -8.96
N PHE A 16 -19.54 -12.64 -10.20
CA PHE A 16 -18.24 -12.04 -10.55
C PHE A 16 -18.29 -10.51 -10.53
N GLN A 17 -19.36 -9.92 -11.03
CA GLN A 17 -19.57 -8.46 -10.93
C GLN A 17 -19.68 -8.03 -9.46
N LYS A 18 -20.49 -8.73 -8.68
CA LYS A 18 -20.66 -8.46 -7.25
C LYS A 18 -19.32 -8.54 -6.52
N MET A 19 -18.53 -9.59 -6.75
CA MET A 19 -17.20 -9.78 -6.19
C MET A 19 -16.26 -8.62 -6.54
N GLY A 20 -16.21 -8.22 -7.82
CA GLY A 20 -15.36 -7.10 -8.25
C GLY A 20 -15.72 -5.78 -7.56
N ILE A 21 -17.00 -5.47 -7.47
CA ILE A 21 -17.49 -4.28 -6.76
C ILE A 21 -17.15 -4.36 -5.27
N ASN A 22 -17.36 -5.51 -4.65
CA ASN A 22 -17.07 -5.72 -3.23
C ASN A 22 -15.58 -5.55 -2.92
N ILE A 23 -14.69 -6.05 -3.78
CA ILE A 23 -13.24 -5.86 -3.65
C ILE A 23 -12.88 -4.36 -3.69
N ILE A 24 -13.41 -3.61 -4.68
CA ILE A 24 -13.14 -2.18 -4.84
C ILE A 24 -13.67 -1.40 -3.63
N PHE A 25 -14.90 -1.66 -3.22
CA PHE A 25 -15.52 -1.00 -2.07
C PHE A 25 -14.73 -1.24 -0.78
N THR A 26 -14.37 -2.51 -0.53
CA THR A 26 -13.60 -2.89 0.66
C THR A 26 -12.20 -2.29 0.65
N ALA A 27 -11.52 -2.24 -0.51
CA ALA A 27 -10.22 -1.60 -0.64
C ALA A 27 -10.29 -0.09 -0.35
N ASN A 28 -11.29 0.61 -0.84
CA ASN A 28 -11.49 2.03 -0.56
C ASN A 28 -11.76 2.27 0.93
N TRP A 29 -12.66 1.47 1.52
CA TRP A 29 -12.93 1.51 2.97
C TRP A 29 -11.66 1.31 3.80
N LEU A 30 -10.84 0.32 3.47
CA LEU A 30 -9.57 0.09 4.16
C LEU A 30 -8.59 1.26 3.99
N ASN A 31 -8.48 1.80 2.78
CA ASN A 31 -7.62 2.95 2.48
C ASN A 31 -8.05 4.21 3.27
N GLU A 32 -9.34 4.46 3.41
CA GLU A 32 -9.86 5.56 4.22
C GLU A 32 -9.47 5.41 5.70
N HIS A 33 -9.59 4.19 6.24
CA HIS A 33 -9.19 3.92 7.63
C HIS A 33 -7.70 4.13 7.86
N ILE A 34 -6.85 3.57 7.01
CA ILE A 34 -5.40 3.77 7.10
C ILE A 34 -5.06 5.25 6.90
N GLY A 35 -5.66 5.90 5.91
CA GLY A 35 -5.46 7.31 5.60
C GLY A 35 -5.78 8.24 6.77
N SER A 36 -6.77 7.89 7.60
CA SER A 36 -7.13 8.68 8.79
C SER A 36 -6.01 8.75 9.83
N PHE A 37 -5.20 7.70 9.96
CA PHE A 37 -4.01 7.71 10.82
C PHE A 37 -2.86 8.49 10.18
N LEU A 38 -2.65 8.29 8.89
CA LEU A 38 -1.55 8.92 8.14
C LEU A 38 -1.72 10.44 8.02
N CYS A 39 -2.95 10.91 7.94
CA CYS A 39 -3.28 12.34 7.89
C CYS A 39 -2.75 13.11 9.12
N LYS A 40 -2.71 12.47 10.29
CA LYS A 40 -2.16 13.05 11.52
C LYS A 40 -0.65 13.32 11.42
N GLU A 41 0.04 12.62 10.56
CA GLU A 41 1.49 12.73 10.33
C GLU A 41 1.80 13.44 8.98
N ASP A 42 0.81 14.05 8.36
CA ASP A 42 0.93 14.77 7.07
C ASP A 42 1.57 13.92 5.96
N ILE A 43 1.19 12.65 5.85
CA ILE A 43 1.62 11.77 4.76
C ILE A 43 0.44 11.06 4.09
N THR A 44 0.62 10.75 2.80
CA THR A 44 -0.35 10.01 2.00
C THR A 44 -0.11 8.50 2.07
N LEU A 45 -1.09 7.70 1.64
CA LEU A 45 -0.95 6.25 1.48
C LEU A 45 0.24 5.87 0.59
N GLN A 46 0.42 6.56 -0.53
CA GLN A 46 1.52 6.31 -1.46
C GLN A 46 2.88 6.65 -0.82
N GLN A 47 2.97 7.77 -0.10
CA GLN A 47 4.16 8.15 0.64
C GLN A 47 4.51 7.12 1.72
N TYR A 48 3.52 6.69 2.49
CA TYR A 48 3.69 5.63 3.49
C TYR A 48 4.14 4.32 2.86
N ASN A 49 3.57 3.94 1.72
CA ASN A 49 3.98 2.74 1.01
C ASN A 49 5.46 2.79 0.61
N ILE A 50 5.97 3.92 0.10
CA ILE A 50 7.40 4.09 -0.21
C ILE A 50 8.26 3.96 1.04
N LEU A 51 7.89 4.62 2.14
CA LEU A 51 8.63 4.53 3.40
C LEU A 51 8.72 3.08 3.91
N ARG A 52 7.65 2.32 3.82
CA ARG A 52 7.63 0.88 4.18
C ARG A 52 8.50 0.03 3.26
N ILE A 53 8.47 0.29 1.96
CA ILE A 53 9.30 -0.40 0.97
C ILE A 53 10.79 -0.19 1.29
N LEU A 54 11.17 1.05 1.57
CA LEU A 54 12.55 1.40 1.90
C LEU A 54 12.98 0.81 3.24
N ARG A 55 12.12 0.84 4.27
CA ARG A 55 12.41 0.21 5.57
C ARG A 55 12.62 -1.29 5.46
N GLY A 56 11.84 -1.96 4.63
CA GLY A 56 11.93 -3.41 4.40
C GLY A 56 13.07 -3.83 3.47
N SER A 57 13.87 -2.90 2.95
CA SER A 57 14.98 -3.19 2.06
C SER A 57 16.31 -3.12 2.81
N GLU A 58 17.15 -4.15 2.66
CA GLU A 58 18.50 -4.19 3.21
C GLU A 58 19.49 -3.31 2.43
N VAL A 59 19.10 -2.87 1.23
CA VAL A 59 19.93 -2.08 0.32
C VAL A 59 19.16 -0.86 -0.18
N PRO A 60 19.87 0.21 -0.57
CA PRO A 60 19.27 1.34 -1.26
C PRO A 60 18.52 0.90 -2.53
N LEU A 61 17.44 1.57 -2.88
CA LEU A 61 16.59 1.22 -4.02
C LEU A 61 16.53 2.37 -5.02
N SER A 62 16.64 2.05 -6.30
CA SER A 62 16.31 3.01 -7.36
C SER A 62 14.80 3.29 -7.41
N THR A 63 14.42 4.42 -8.00
CA THR A 63 13.01 4.78 -8.19
C THR A 63 12.24 3.71 -8.97
N LEU A 64 12.90 3.05 -9.95
CA LEU A 64 12.30 1.95 -10.71
C LEU A 64 12.02 0.73 -9.83
N GLN A 65 12.95 0.37 -8.94
CA GLN A 65 12.77 -0.73 -7.99
C GLN A 65 11.67 -0.42 -6.96
N ILE A 66 11.58 0.83 -6.51
CA ILE A 66 10.48 1.28 -5.64
C ILE A 66 9.15 1.13 -6.38
N ARG A 67 9.05 1.64 -7.62
CA ARG A 67 7.85 1.54 -8.45
C ARG A 67 7.38 0.10 -8.63
N ALA A 68 8.31 -0.82 -8.86
CA ALA A 68 7.99 -2.25 -9.01
C ALA A 68 7.34 -2.86 -7.74
N ARG A 69 7.62 -2.30 -6.56
CA ARG A 69 7.11 -2.76 -5.25
C ARG A 69 5.89 -1.99 -4.75
N MET A 70 5.49 -0.89 -5.43
CA MET A 70 4.31 -0.11 -5.05
C MET A 70 3.04 -0.95 -5.12
N LEU A 71 2.14 -0.75 -4.14
CA LEU A 71 0.79 -1.33 -4.17
C LEU A 71 -0.04 -0.71 -5.29
N ASP A 72 0.02 0.61 -5.44
CA ASP A 72 -0.60 1.32 -6.54
C ASP A 72 0.37 1.44 -7.73
N LYS A 73 0.18 0.59 -8.74
CA LYS A 73 1.03 0.54 -9.95
C LYS A 73 0.87 1.76 -10.86
N MET A 74 -0.19 2.54 -10.68
CA MET A 74 -0.46 3.75 -11.46
C MET A 74 0.15 5.02 -10.83
N SER A 75 0.74 4.91 -9.65
CA SER A 75 1.38 6.03 -8.96
C SER A 75 2.56 6.60 -9.75
N ASP A 76 2.67 7.92 -9.78
CA ASP A 76 3.88 8.63 -10.20
C ASP A 76 4.93 8.57 -9.09
N THR A 77 5.66 7.47 -9.05
CA THR A 77 6.64 7.15 -8.00
C THR A 77 7.72 8.23 -7.89
N SER A 78 8.22 8.75 -9.02
CA SER A 78 9.28 9.77 -9.02
C SER A 78 8.81 11.05 -8.33
N ARG A 79 7.61 11.51 -8.64
CA ARG A 79 7.02 12.70 -8.03
C ARG A 79 6.72 12.51 -6.54
N ILE A 80 6.34 11.29 -6.13
CA ILE A 80 6.11 10.99 -4.71
C ILE A 80 7.44 11.00 -3.94
N VAL A 81 8.50 10.41 -4.53
CA VAL A 81 9.87 10.45 -3.97
C VAL A 81 10.35 11.88 -3.81
N ASP A 82 10.20 12.74 -4.83
CA ASP A 82 10.59 14.15 -4.74
C ASP A 82 9.89 14.87 -3.58
N ARG A 83 8.60 14.61 -3.37
CA ARG A 83 7.86 15.17 -2.21
C ARG A 83 8.37 14.64 -0.88
N LEU A 84 8.77 13.37 -0.81
CA LEU A 84 9.38 12.80 0.39
C LEU A 84 10.75 13.39 0.68
N ILE A 85 11.54 13.73 -0.35
CA ILE A 85 12.80 14.44 -0.20
C ILE A 85 12.56 15.85 0.39
N VAL A 86 11.58 16.59 -0.13
CA VAL A 86 11.20 17.92 0.40
C VAL A 86 10.79 17.85 1.87
N LYS A 87 10.15 16.77 2.29
CA LYS A 87 9.78 16.51 3.70
C LYS A 87 10.94 16.01 4.56
N ASP A 88 12.13 15.80 3.97
CA ASP A 88 13.30 15.23 4.63
C ASP A 88 13.04 13.82 5.23
N LEU A 89 12.21 13.03 4.57
CA LEU A 89 11.89 11.65 4.98
C LEU A 89 12.72 10.61 4.21
N VAL A 90 13.17 10.96 3.02
CA VAL A 90 14.09 10.17 2.21
C VAL A 90 15.16 11.07 1.62
N GLN A 91 16.28 10.47 1.21
CA GLN A 91 17.37 11.18 0.54
C GLN A 91 17.94 10.37 -0.60
N LYS A 92 18.59 11.07 -1.54
CA LYS A 92 19.34 10.45 -2.63
C LYS A 92 20.68 9.93 -2.11
N SER A 93 21.07 8.76 -2.60
CA SER A 93 22.36 8.13 -2.34
C SER A 93 23.00 7.76 -3.68
N GLU A 94 24.31 7.82 -3.78
CA GLU A 94 25.01 7.33 -4.98
C GLU A 94 24.88 5.81 -5.06
N CYS A 95 24.51 5.32 -6.25
CA CYS A 95 24.53 3.87 -6.49
C CYS A 95 25.98 3.37 -6.55
N LYS A 96 26.33 2.45 -5.67
CA LYS A 96 27.69 1.87 -5.61
C LYS A 96 28.06 1.09 -6.88
N ALA A 97 27.05 0.52 -7.56
CA ALA A 97 27.24 -0.29 -8.76
C ALA A 97 27.39 0.56 -10.03
N ASP A 98 26.66 1.67 -10.14
CA ASP A 98 26.74 2.61 -11.26
C ASP A 98 26.49 4.04 -10.74
N LYS A 99 27.52 4.86 -10.76
CA LYS A 99 27.48 6.27 -10.32
C LYS A 99 26.52 7.17 -11.13
N ARG A 100 26.01 6.67 -12.25
CA ARG A 100 24.99 7.37 -13.07
C ARG A 100 23.59 7.17 -12.54
N LEU A 101 23.38 6.18 -11.67
CA LEU A 101 22.11 5.86 -11.04
C LEU A 101 22.05 6.48 -9.66
N VAL A 102 20.85 6.89 -9.30
CA VAL A 102 20.55 7.46 -7.97
C VAL A 102 19.66 6.48 -7.24
N ASP A 103 20.12 6.06 -6.10
CA ASP A 103 19.35 5.26 -5.15
C ASP A 103 18.68 6.16 -4.11
N ILE A 104 17.63 5.64 -3.50
CA ILE A 104 16.85 6.30 -2.46
C ILE A 104 16.99 5.51 -1.17
N ILE A 105 17.21 6.22 -0.08
CA ILE A 105 17.26 5.66 1.28
C ILE A 105 16.39 6.49 2.22
N LEU A 106 15.97 5.88 3.33
CA LEU A 106 15.36 6.62 4.44
C LEU A 106 16.37 7.54 5.10
N THR A 107 15.89 8.72 5.51
CA THR A 107 16.60 9.53 6.51
C THR A 107 16.30 8.98 7.91
N GLU A 108 17.05 9.45 8.92
CA GLU A 108 16.74 9.16 10.33
C GLU A 108 15.31 9.59 10.69
N LYS A 109 14.89 10.77 10.22
CA LYS A 109 13.52 11.27 10.39
C LYS A 109 12.48 10.37 9.73
N GLY A 110 12.75 9.88 8.52
CA GLY A 110 11.88 8.94 7.81
C GLY A 110 11.77 7.60 8.54
N LEU A 111 12.86 7.08 9.07
CA LEU A 111 12.86 5.86 9.86
C LEU A 111 12.07 6.02 11.17
N GLN A 112 12.27 7.13 11.88
CA GLN A 112 11.51 7.43 13.10
C GLN A 112 10.01 7.56 12.82
N LEU A 113 9.63 8.21 11.73
CA LEU A 113 8.22 8.34 11.35
C LEU A 113 7.59 6.98 11.05
N VAL A 114 8.20 6.16 10.19
CA VAL A 114 7.62 4.86 9.84
C VAL A 114 7.56 3.91 11.03
N THR A 115 8.52 4.01 11.97
CA THR A 115 8.49 3.27 13.23
C THR A 115 7.38 3.74 14.15
N LYS A 116 7.19 5.07 14.27
CA LYS A 116 6.07 5.65 15.03
C LYS A 116 4.72 5.17 14.50
N LEU A 117 4.57 5.02 13.19
CA LEU A 117 3.33 4.57 12.57
C LEU A 117 2.99 3.11 12.89
N ASP A 118 3.95 2.30 13.35
CA ASP A 118 3.69 0.92 13.80
C ASP A 118 2.71 0.86 14.98
N GLN A 119 2.58 1.94 15.78
CA GLN A 119 1.58 2.04 16.85
C GLN A 119 0.14 1.89 16.36
N TYR A 120 -0.13 2.14 15.08
CA TYR A 120 -1.47 2.00 14.49
C TYR A 120 -1.77 0.60 13.96
N ASN A 121 -0.78 -0.31 13.91
CA ASN A 121 -0.96 -1.66 13.37
C ASN A 121 -2.09 -2.41 14.09
N ASP A 122 -2.12 -2.39 15.43
CA ASP A 122 -3.17 -3.05 16.20
C ASP A 122 -4.57 -2.48 15.93
N GLN A 123 -4.66 -1.18 15.65
CA GLN A 123 -5.93 -0.52 15.33
C GLN A 123 -6.38 -0.85 13.90
N ILE A 124 -5.44 -0.94 12.96
CA ILE A 124 -5.71 -1.38 11.58
C ILE A 124 -6.18 -2.83 11.58
N ASP A 125 -5.46 -3.69 12.31
CA ASP A 125 -5.82 -5.11 12.45
C ASP A 125 -7.17 -5.29 13.15
N ALA A 126 -7.48 -4.46 14.16
CA ALA A 126 -8.77 -4.51 14.85
C ALA A 126 -9.95 -4.27 13.90
N ASN A 127 -9.80 -3.41 12.89
CA ASN A 127 -10.82 -3.19 11.87
C ASN A 127 -11.04 -4.42 10.97
N LEU A 128 -10.06 -5.32 10.88
CA LEU A 128 -10.12 -6.55 10.09
C LEU A 128 -10.54 -7.79 10.91
N LYS A 129 -10.68 -7.67 12.24
CA LYS A 129 -11.06 -8.79 13.14
C LYS A 129 -12.50 -9.28 12.99
N GLY A 130 -13.26 -8.78 12.01
CA GLY A 130 -14.55 -9.37 11.59
C GLY A 130 -14.41 -10.75 10.95
N VAL A 131 -13.19 -11.16 10.61
CA VAL A 131 -12.84 -12.48 10.07
C VAL A 131 -11.79 -13.16 10.95
N SER A 132 -11.84 -14.49 11.00
CA SER A 132 -10.82 -15.31 11.66
C SER A 132 -9.52 -15.35 10.86
N ALA A 133 -8.42 -15.75 11.49
CA ALA A 133 -7.14 -15.92 10.81
C ALA A 133 -7.21 -16.94 9.65
N ALA A 134 -8.01 -18.00 9.79
CA ALA A 134 -8.21 -18.99 8.74
C ALA A 134 -8.97 -18.41 7.53
N GLU A 135 -10.01 -17.60 7.78
CA GLU A 135 -10.74 -16.89 6.73
C GLU A 135 -9.86 -15.86 6.03
N ALA A 136 -9.06 -15.09 6.78
CA ALA A 136 -8.10 -14.16 6.21
C ALA A 136 -7.08 -14.86 5.30
N SER A 137 -6.56 -16.04 5.72
CA SER A 137 -5.68 -16.87 4.88
C SER A 137 -6.37 -17.32 3.60
N SER A 138 -7.63 -17.75 3.69
CA SER A 138 -8.43 -18.18 2.54
C SER A 138 -8.68 -17.02 1.56
N ILE A 139 -8.99 -15.82 2.09
CA ILE A 139 -9.16 -14.61 1.28
C ILE A 139 -7.86 -14.28 0.53
N ASN A 140 -6.70 -14.33 1.20
CA ASN A 140 -5.40 -14.08 0.57
C ASN A 140 -5.16 -15.02 -0.60
N GLN A 141 -5.40 -16.34 -0.43
CA GLN A 141 -5.24 -17.34 -1.49
C GLN A 141 -6.18 -17.09 -2.68
N ILE A 142 -7.44 -16.71 -2.41
CA ILE A 142 -8.42 -16.40 -3.46
C ILE A 142 -8.01 -15.16 -4.25
N LEU A 143 -7.57 -14.09 -3.57
CA LEU A 143 -7.10 -12.87 -4.21
C LEU A 143 -5.84 -13.11 -5.06
N ASP A 144 -4.90 -13.94 -4.58
CA ASP A 144 -3.71 -14.32 -5.34
C ASP A 144 -4.08 -15.12 -6.60
N LYS A 145 -4.98 -16.11 -6.47
CA LYS A 145 -5.51 -16.88 -7.59
C LYS A 145 -6.19 -16.00 -8.64
N LEU A 146 -6.97 -15.01 -8.19
CA LEU A 146 -7.65 -14.07 -9.08
C LEU A 146 -6.65 -13.28 -9.95
N ARG A 147 -5.56 -12.77 -9.35
CA ARG A 147 -4.52 -12.02 -10.07
C ARG A 147 -3.69 -12.90 -11.00
N SER A 148 -3.42 -14.14 -10.61
CA SER A 148 -2.62 -15.09 -11.40
C SER A 148 -3.34 -15.53 -12.66
N ALA A 149 -4.66 -15.63 -12.67
CA ALA A 149 -5.46 -16.07 -13.81
C ALA A 149 -5.37 -15.14 -15.04
N VAL A 150 -5.00 -13.86 -14.82
CA VAL A 150 -4.86 -12.86 -15.91
C VAL A 150 -3.45 -12.84 -16.49
N ASN A 151 -2.43 -13.24 -15.73
CA ASN A 151 -1.03 -13.19 -16.14
C ASN A 151 -0.57 -14.40 -16.99
N ASN A 152 -1.44 -15.39 -17.22
CA ASN A 152 -1.16 -16.59 -18.01
C ASN A 152 -1.72 -16.52 -19.46
N LYS A 153 -1.93 -15.31 -19.99
CA LYS A 153 -2.31 -15.10 -21.40
C LYS A 153 -1.22 -14.40 -22.17
#